data_356db4f4fe6e1fd3cf5b44a6c0430b99
#
_entry.id   356db4f4fe6e1fd3cf5b44a6c0430b99
#
_cell.length_a   1.000
_cell.length_b   1.000
_cell.length_c   1.000
_cell.angle_alpha   90.00
_cell.angle_beta   90.00
_cell.angle_gamma   90.00
#
_symmetry.space_group_name_H-M   'P 1'
#
loop_
_entity.id
_entity.type
_entity.pdbx_description
1 polymer ?
#
loop_
_entity_poly.entity_id
_entity_poly.type
_entity_poly.pdbx_seq_one_letter_code
_entity_poly.pdbx_strand_id
1 'polypeptide(L)'
;MRIHVFLATCLFAFLFSCSTKKEQEEVVIQSLKHEVLMGDEYLIGKINDMALMNDSIPVVINVGSDKMFQVLDHSRKKVLEVGNVGQGPDDFLLSFGLLPSAENAFSVSDVNRRRFSTVHLNPEDDSWRVEHHLKFDSIEHIYIKPIVNNRYVATGIYDDCHLMLLDEKGTPLKGFGEWPYQDEQEKKVPGTTRARVYQGKLEVSPSKDKLVFAVTSGDMLYFYRVLPDGDLELVSKKENAYAHYDHSSGAHYGTAPHHHIDACTTEDYVYTLYSGRSLKEHGLKCFQSNLIHVYDWEGKLVKKLQLDIDVKQMAVTKDNRKIYAIADLPDPVLVVFEL
;
A
#
# COMPACT_ATOMS: atom_id res chain seq x y z
N MET A 1 84.29 -37.38 -12.57
CA MET A 1 83.63 -36.09 -12.78
C MET A 1 82.13 -36.38 -13.00
N ARG A 2 81.34 -36.36 -11.96
CA ARG A 2 79.89 -36.70 -12.02
C ARG A 2 79.07 -35.39 -11.92
N ILE A 3 78.35 -35.10 -12.97
CA ILE A 3 77.44 -33.94 -13.06
C ILE A 3 76.10 -34.36 -12.50
N HIS A 4 75.64 -33.72 -11.43
CA HIS A 4 74.27 -33.86 -10.91
C HIS A 4 73.35 -32.85 -11.59
N VAL A 5 72.40 -33.35 -12.32
CA VAL A 5 71.29 -32.53 -12.85
C VAL A 5 70.19 -32.43 -11.77
N PHE A 6 69.93 -31.24 -11.31
CA PHE A 6 68.78 -30.91 -10.42
C PHE A 6 67.55 -30.66 -11.29
N LEU A 7 66.56 -31.51 -11.16
CA LEU A 7 65.27 -31.37 -11.81
C LEU A 7 64.36 -30.54 -10.86
N ALA A 8 64.06 -29.29 -11.22
CA ALA A 8 63.15 -28.43 -10.48
C ALA A 8 61.70 -28.67 -10.98
N THR A 9 60.89 -29.31 -10.16
CA THR A 9 59.44 -29.54 -10.45
C THR A 9 58.68 -28.32 -10.01
N CYS A 10 58.21 -27.47 -10.95
CA CYS A 10 57.28 -26.39 -10.69
C CYS A 10 55.87 -26.94 -10.51
N LEU A 11 55.36 -26.90 -9.29
CA LEU A 11 53.97 -27.24 -8.94
C LEU A 11 53.07 -26.02 -9.22
N PHE A 12 52.37 -26.06 -10.35
CA PHE A 12 51.35 -25.05 -10.69
C PHE A 12 50.08 -25.38 -9.93
N ALA A 13 49.82 -24.66 -8.83
CA ALA A 13 48.53 -24.68 -8.12
C ALA A 13 47.52 -23.85 -8.91
N PHE A 14 46.62 -24.48 -9.64
CA PHE A 14 45.44 -23.87 -10.23
C PHE A 14 44.43 -23.53 -9.09
N LEU A 15 44.39 -22.30 -8.68
CA LEU A 15 43.29 -21.78 -7.86
C LEU A 15 42.03 -21.64 -8.74
N PHE A 16 41.18 -22.64 -8.72
CA PHE A 16 39.80 -22.51 -9.22
C PHE A 16 39.05 -21.57 -8.29
N SER A 17 39.03 -20.28 -8.66
CA SER A 17 38.09 -19.32 -8.06
C SER A 17 36.69 -19.64 -8.63
N CYS A 18 35.90 -20.42 -7.90
CA CYS A 18 34.48 -20.55 -8.13
C CYS A 18 33.83 -19.23 -7.74
N SER A 19 33.71 -18.29 -8.66
CA SER A 19 32.74 -17.19 -8.51
C SER A 19 31.36 -17.80 -8.75
N THR A 20 30.65 -18.12 -7.68
CA THR A 20 29.22 -18.36 -7.72
C THR A 20 28.55 -17.05 -8.16
N LYS A 21 28.33 -16.88 -9.46
CA LYS A 21 27.30 -15.96 -9.95
C LYS A 21 26.03 -16.43 -9.26
N LYS A 22 25.48 -15.62 -8.33
CA LYS A 22 24.08 -15.74 -7.95
C LYS A 22 23.30 -15.61 -9.26
N GLU A 23 22.73 -16.69 -9.76
CA GLU A 23 21.70 -16.63 -10.79
C GLU A 23 20.64 -15.67 -10.23
N GLN A 24 20.48 -14.51 -10.84
CA GLN A 24 19.30 -13.71 -10.64
C GLN A 24 18.15 -14.54 -11.18
N GLU A 25 17.35 -15.12 -10.30
CA GLU A 25 16.09 -15.76 -10.67
C GLU A 25 15.32 -14.75 -11.52
N GLU A 26 15.04 -15.11 -12.75
CA GLU A 26 14.31 -14.26 -13.69
C GLU A 26 12.89 -14.07 -13.14
N VAL A 27 12.51 -12.82 -12.87
CA VAL A 27 11.20 -12.52 -12.31
C VAL A 27 10.12 -12.82 -13.35
N VAL A 28 9.23 -13.74 -13.04
CA VAL A 28 8.14 -14.15 -13.93
C VAL A 28 7.21 -12.97 -14.20
N ILE A 29 6.92 -12.71 -15.48
CA ILE A 29 5.90 -11.74 -15.90
C ILE A 29 4.67 -12.52 -16.37
N GLN A 30 3.53 -12.31 -15.69
CA GLN A 30 2.25 -12.90 -16.02
C GLN A 30 1.32 -11.85 -16.61
N SER A 31 0.82 -12.05 -17.84
CA SER A 31 -0.16 -11.16 -18.46
C SER A 31 -1.58 -11.55 -18.07
N LEU A 32 -2.39 -10.57 -17.67
CA LEU A 32 -3.76 -10.76 -17.23
C LEU A 32 -4.70 -9.92 -18.10
N LYS A 33 -5.91 -10.47 -18.33
CA LYS A 33 -6.99 -9.79 -19.05
C LYS A 33 -8.14 -9.48 -18.10
N HIS A 34 -8.72 -8.30 -18.29
CA HIS A 34 -9.85 -7.86 -17.48
C HIS A 34 -11.17 -8.42 -17.97
N GLU A 35 -12.12 -8.53 -17.05
CA GLU A 35 -13.54 -8.64 -17.28
C GLU A 35 -14.25 -7.48 -16.58
N VAL A 36 -15.18 -6.80 -17.26
CA VAL A 36 -15.97 -5.72 -16.65
C VAL A 36 -17.11 -6.35 -15.85
N LEU A 37 -17.12 -6.11 -14.55
CA LEU A 37 -18.18 -6.57 -13.64
C LEU A 37 -19.31 -5.58 -13.51
N MET A 38 -18.98 -4.27 -13.42
CA MET A 38 -19.95 -3.17 -13.35
C MET A 38 -19.47 -2.05 -14.27
N GLY A 39 -20.31 -1.65 -15.20
CA GLY A 39 -20.02 -0.60 -16.17
C GLY A 39 -20.23 0.81 -15.61
N ASP A 40 -20.13 1.81 -16.49
CA ASP A 40 -20.28 3.24 -16.18
C ASP A 40 -21.72 3.64 -15.79
N GLU A 41 -22.70 2.81 -16.13
CA GLU A 41 -24.10 2.99 -15.71
C GLU A 41 -24.31 2.95 -14.19
N TYR A 42 -23.36 2.35 -13.45
CA TYR A 42 -23.38 2.30 -11.99
C TYR A 42 -22.66 3.49 -11.33
N LEU A 43 -22.05 4.35 -12.11
CA LEU A 43 -21.42 5.62 -11.76
C LEU A 43 -20.65 5.62 -10.46
N ILE A 44 -19.47 5.11 -10.57
CA ILE A 44 -18.48 5.19 -9.52
C ILE A 44 -17.79 6.57 -9.66
N GLY A 45 -17.97 7.47 -8.70
CA GLY A 45 -17.40 8.81 -8.75
C GLY A 45 -15.85 8.83 -8.69
N LYS A 46 -15.28 9.87 -8.09
CA LYS A 46 -13.82 9.96 -7.91
C LYS A 46 -13.38 9.05 -6.77
N ILE A 47 -12.78 7.93 -7.14
CA ILE A 47 -12.33 6.91 -6.18
C ILE A 47 -10.93 7.22 -5.66
N ASN A 48 -10.76 7.08 -4.33
CA ASN A 48 -9.50 7.36 -3.64
C ASN A 48 -8.91 6.13 -2.92
N ASP A 49 -9.71 5.12 -2.60
CA ASP A 49 -9.27 3.91 -1.92
C ASP A 49 -10.25 2.77 -2.16
N MET A 50 -9.80 1.50 -2.00
CA MET A 50 -10.61 0.32 -2.23
C MET A 50 -10.23 -0.82 -1.29
N ALA A 51 -11.21 -1.58 -0.80
CA ALA A 51 -11.03 -2.84 -0.07
C ALA A 51 -12.13 -3.84 -0.44
N LEU A 52 -11.94 -5.13 -0.12
CA LEU A 52 -12.94 -6.18 -0.32
C LEU A 52 -13.64 -6.51 1.00
N MET A 53 -14.90 -6.14 1.15
CA MET A 53 -15.77 -6.66 2.19
C MET A 53 -16.16 -8.10 1.82
N ASN A 54 -16.20 -9.01 2.81
CA ASN A 54 -16.54 -10.42 2.61
C ASN A 54 -15.70 -11.11 1.51
N ASP A 55 -14.49 -10.61 1.26
CA ASP A 55 -13.54 -11.13 0.25
C ASP A 55 -14.01 -11.09 -1.22
N SER A 56 -15.14 -10.45 -1.51
CA SER A 56 -15.73 -10.43 -2.86
C SER A 56 -16.52 -9.18 -3.20
N ILE A 57 -16.84 -8.34 -2.23
CA ILE A 57 -17.65 -7.13 -2.44
C ILE A 57 -16.75 -5.90 -2.30
N PRO A 58 -16.39 -5.24 -3.41
CA PRO A 58 -15.59 -4.03 -3.35
C PRO A 58 -16.31 -2.91 -2.62
N VAL A 59 -15.59 -2.27 -1.70
CA VAL A 59 -15.98 -1.01 -1.06
C VAL A 59 -14.98 0.05 -1.49
N VAL A 60 -15.45 1.20 -1.90
CA VAL A 60 -14.60 2.31 -2.36
C VAL A 60 -14.91 3.59 -1.58
N ILE A 61 -13.89 4.42 -1.38
CA ILE A 61 -14.05 5.80 -0.92
C ILE A 61 -14.35 6.67 -2.13
N ASN A 62 -15.51 7.34 -2.11
CA ASN A 62 -15.96 8.26 -3.16
C ASN A 62 -15.76 9.71 -2.71
N VAL A 63 -14.90 10.45 -3.38
CA VAL A 63 -14.58 11.83 -3.03
C VAL A 63 -15.45 12.80 -3.82
N GLY A 64 -16.09 13.74 -3.13
CA GLY A 64 -16.91 14.78 -3.75
C GLY A 64 -18.40 14.43 -3.89
N SER A 65 -18.85 13.35 -3.26
CA SER A 65 -20.26 12.98 -3.08
C SER A 65 -20.73 13.34 -1.67
N ASP A 66 -22.06 13.33 -1.44
CA ASP A 66 -22.70 13.41 -0.10
C ASP A 66 -22.59 12.09 0.67
N LYS A 67 -22.15 11.03 0.02
CA LYS A 67 -21.86 9.74 0.63
C LYS A 67 -20.37 9.43 0.48
N MET A 68 -19.75 9.06 1.58
CA MET A 68 -18.32 8.79 1.62
C MET A 68 -17.94 7.45 0.95
N PHE A 69 -18.82 6.45 1.04
CA PHE A 69 -18.50 5.10 0.58
C PHE A 69 -19.55 4.58 -0.40
N GLN A 70 -19.07 3.79 -1.37
CA GLN A 70 -19.90 2.98 -2.24
C GLN A 70 -19.53 1.51 -2.07
N VAL A 71 -20.53 0.66 -1.84
CA VAL A 71 -20.41 -0.79 -1.78
C VAL A 71 -20.91 -1.33 -3.11
N LEU A 72 -19.99 -1.97 -3.86
CA LEU A 72 -20.23 -2.41 -5.23
C LEU A 72 -20.62 -3.90 -5.26
N ASP A 73 -21.90 -4.19 -5.02
CA ASP A 73 -22.39 -5.57 -5.11
C ASP A 73 -22.61 -5.95 -6.58
N HIS A 74 -21.54 -6.41 -7.21
CA HIS A 74 -21.53 -6.80 -8.63
C HIS A 74 -22.41 -8.02 -8.90
N SER A 75 -22.65 -8.88 -7.89
CA SER A 75 -23.51 -10.07 -8.04
C SER A 75 -24.99 -9.70 -8.18
N ARG A 76 -25.42 -8.64 -7.47
CA ARG A 76 -26.78 -8.10 -7.54
C ARG A 76 -26.90 -6.92 -8.51
N LYS A 77 -25.80 -6.51 -9.16
CA LYS A 77 -25.75 -5.29 -9.97
C LYS A 77 -26.28 -4.07 -9.23
N LYS A 78 -25.81 -3.88 -7.99
CA LYS A 78 -26.29 -2.83 -7.09
C LYS A 78 -25.11 -2.04 -6.50
N VAL A 79 -25.27 -0.73 -6.43
CA VAL A 79 -24.40 0.16 -5.64
C VAL A 79 -25.19 0.63 -4.42
N LEU A 80 -24.63 0.41 -3.23
CA LEU A 80 -25.13 0.95 -1.99
C LEU A 80 -24.25 2.10 -1.53
N GLU A 81 -24.84 3.28 -1.37
CA GLU A 81 -24.16 4.47 -0.89
C GLU A 81 -24.33 4.61 0.62
N VAL A 82 -23.23 4.64 1.36
CA VAL A 82 -23.22 4.65 2.83
C VAL A 82 -22.24 5.69 3.39
N GLY A 83 -22.42 6.07 4.66
CA GLY A 83 -21.57 7.05 5.32
C GLY A 83 -21.82 8.47 4.82
N ASN A 84 -22.62 9.27 5.53
CA ASN A 84 -22.87 10.65 5.15
C ASN A 84 -21.58 11.49 5.23
N VAL A 85 -21.44 12.44 4.32
CA VAL A 85 -20.42 13.49 4.42
C VAL A 85 -21.01 14.68 5.17
N GLY A 86 -20.41 15.07 6.31
CA GLY A 86 -20.96 16.16 7.12
C GLY A 86 -20.36 16.28 8.51
N GLN A 87 -21.06 17.03 9.37
CA GLN A 87 -20.65 17.34 10.75
C GLN A 87 -21.41 16.55 11.82
N GLY A 88 -22.33 15.69 11.45
CA GLY A 88 -23.06 14.81 12.37
C GLY A 88 -22.13 13.85 13.13
N PRO A 89 -22.62 13.18 14.18
CA PRO A 89 -21.79 12.31 15.03
C PRO A 89 -21.20 11.12 14.23
N ASP A 90 -21.96 10.59 13.27
CA ASP A 90 -21.57 9.43 12.46
C ASP A 90 -21.18 9.80 11.02
N ASP A 91 -21.08 11.11 10.72
CA ASP A 91 -20.67 11.60 9.41
C ASP A 91 -19.16 11.55 9.23
N PHE A 92 -18.70 11.50 7.98
CA PHE A 92 -17.30 11.46 7.57
C PHE A 92 -16.89 12.75 6.86
N LEU A 93 -15.59 13.07 6.86
CA LEU A 93 -15.06 14.28 6.19
C LEU A 93 -13.90 13.98 5.25
N LEU A 94 -12.90 13.23 5.70
CA LEU A 94 -11.72 12.90 4.92
C LEU A 94 -11.20 11.52 5.32
N SER A 95 -11.62 10.52 4.60
CA SER A 95 -11.37 9.13 4.92
C SER A 95 -10.23 8.51 4.09
N PHE A 96 -9.43 7.65 4.73
CA PHE A 96 -8.34 6.88 4.13
C PHE A 96 -8.23 5.49 4.77
N GLY A 97 -7.53 4.59 4.08
CA GLY A 97 -7.12 3.31 4.63
C GLY A 97 -8.26 2.35 4.90
N LEU A 98 -9.12 2.16 3.89
CA LEU A 98 -10.12 1.11 3.94
C LEU A 98 -9.48 -0.24 4.25
N LEU A 99 -10.14 -1.03 5.05
CA LEU A 99 -9.77 -2.42 5.31
C LEU A 99 -11.01 -3.26 5.59
N PRO A 100 -11.03 -4.55 5.18
CA PRO A 100 -12.08 -5.47 5.57
C PRO A 100 -12.07 -5.65 7.10
N SER A 101 -13.25 -5.77 7.70
CA SER A 101 -13.41 -5.98 9.14
C SER A 101 -14.17 -7.28 9.42
N ALA A 102 -15.22 -7.25 10.21
CA ALA A 102 -16.11 -8.37 10.42
C ALA A 102 -16.96 -8.67 9.17
N GLU A 103 -17.79 -9.70 9.22
CA GLU A 103 -18.77 -9.98 8.18
C GLU A 103 -19.67 -8.76 7.94
N ASN A 104 -19.88 -8.41 6.68
CA ASN A 104 -20.64 -7.23 6.24
C ASN A 104 -20.18 -5.91 6.86
N ALA A 105 -18.86 -5.77 7.09
CA ALA A 105 -18.30 -4.59 7.68
C ALA A 105 -16.94 -4.22 7.09
N PHE A 106 -16.63 -2.93 7.11
CA PHE A 106 -15.31 -2.40 6.76
C PHE A 106 -14.92 -1.29 7.75
N SER A 107 -13.64 -1.12 7.95
CA SER A 107 -13.09 -0.08 8.83
C SER A 107 -12.33 0.97 8.05
N VAL A 108 -12.22 2.17 8.61
CA VAL A 108 -11.62 3.32 7.95
C VAL A 108 -11.11 4.35 8.95
N SER A 109 -10.05 5.07 8.58
CA SER A 109 -9.57 6.25 9.28
C SER A 109 -10.21 7.50 8.69
N ASP A 110 -10.70 8.42 9.54
CA ASP A 110 -11.12 9.75 9.11
C ASP A 110 -10.21 10.80 9.76
N VAL A 111 -9.34 11.38 8.95
CA VAL A 111 -8.29 12.32 9.38
C VAL A 111 -8.91 13.60 9.98
N ASN A 112 -9.90 14.19 9.31
CA ASN A 112 -10.52 15.44 9.77
C ASN A 112 -11.45 15.25 10.96
N ARG A 113 -12.06 14.07 11.11
CA ARG A 113 -12.83 13.69 12.30
C ARG A 113 -11.93 13.13 13.39
N ARG A 114 -10.65 12.86 13.07
CA ARG A 114 -9.64 12.32 13.99
C ARG A 114 -10.11 11.05 14.69
N ARG A 115 -10.58 10.08 13.89
CA ARG A 115 -11.11 8.82 14.43
C ARG A 115 -10.88 7.64 13.50
N PHE A 116 -10.90 6.45 14.10
CA PHE A 116 -10.96 5.17 13.41
C PHE A 116 -12.29 4.49 13.72
N SER A 117 -13.00 4.06 12.68
CA SER A 117 -14.38 3.59 12.81
C SER A 117 -14.61 2.37 11.93
N THR A 118 -15.62 1.56 12.29
CA THR A 118 -16.16 0.48 11.46
C THR A 118 -17.58 0.85 11.02
N VAL A 119 -17.85 0.66 9.74
CA VAL A 119 -19.19 0.74 9.14
C VAL A 119 -19.72 -0.68 9.01
N HIS A 120 -20.86 -0.95 9.62
CA HIS A 120 -21.56 -2.24 9.54
C HIS A 120 -22.78 -2.10 8.64
N LEU A 121 -22.96 -3.07 7.75
CA LEU A 121 -24.08 -3.13 6.82
C LEU A 121 -25.04 -4.24 7.24
N ASN A 122 -26.33 -3.99 7.11
CA ASN A 122 -27.35 -5.01 7.22
C ASN A 122 -27.77 -5.42 5.79
N PRO A 123 -27.45 -6.63 5.32
CA PRO A 123 -27.77 -7.06 3.96
C PRO A 123 -29.27 -7.33 3.73
N GLU A 124 -30.11 -7.37 4.79
CA GLU A 124 -31.53 -7.62 4.68
C GLU A 124 -32.31 -6.36 4.24
N ASP A 125 -31.92 -5.19 4.73
CA ASP A 125 -32.61 -3.92 4.49
C ASP A 125 -31.72 -2.79 3.99
N ASP A 126 -30.43 -3.09 3.71
CA ASP A 126 -29.40 -2.13 3.28
C ASP A 126 -29.14 -0.99 4.29
N SER A 127 -29.59 -1.11 5.50
CA SER A 127 -29.27 -0.15 6.55
C SER A 127 -27.82 -0.25 6.98
N TRP A 128 -27.29 0.80 7.57
CA TRP A 128 -25.92 0.84 8.05
C TRP A 128 -25.82 1.58 9.38
N ARG A 129 -24.78 1.26 10.14
CA ARG A 129 -24.42 1.93 11.39
C ARG A 129 -22.91 2.09 11.48
N VAL A 130 -22.48 3.09 12.24
CA VAL A 130 -21.05 3.36 12.51
C VAL A 130 -20.73 2.99 13.95
N GLU A 131 -19.61 2.34 14.15
CA GLU A 131 -19.00 2.05 15.45
C GLU A 131 -17.64 2.75 15.53
N HIS A 132 -17.49 3.65 16.49
CA HIS A 132 -16.24 4.38 16.70
C HIS A 132 -15.33 3.63 17.67
N HIS A 133 -14.11 3.32 17.25
CA HIS A 133 -13.13 2.59 18.08
C HIS A 133 -12.14 3.54 18.74
N LEU A 134 -11.60 4.49 17.95
CA LEU A 134 -10.59 5.43 18.40
C LEU A 134 -10.98 6.86 18.10
N LYS A 135 -10.60 7.77 19.01
CA LYS A 135 -10.64 9.22 18.81
C LYS A 135 -9.28 9.79 19.18
N PHE A 136 -8.73 10.62 18.33
CA PHE A 136 -7.41 11.20 18.49
C PHE A 136 -7.48 12.69 18.83
N ASP A 137 -6.50 13.15 19.60
CA ASP A 137 -6.37 14.58 19.93
C ASP A 137 -5.68 15.37 18.81
N SER A 138 -4.88 14.70 17.98
CA SER A 138 -4.11 15.25 16.87
C SER A 138 -4.63 14.77 15.53
N ILE A 139 -4.41 15.57 14.47
CA ILE A 139 -4.68 15.20 13.06
C ILE A 139 -3.44 14.63 12.36
N GLU A 140 -2.42 14.24 13.09
CA GLU A 140 -1.16 13.76 12.51
C GLU A 140 -1.25 12.37 11.89
N HIS A 141 -2.24 11.55 12.31
CA HIS A 141 -2.44 10.21 11.77
C HIS A 141 -3.23 10.24 10.47
N ILE A 142 -2.71 9.58 9.42
CA ILE A 142 -3.34 9.48 8.10
C ILE A 142 -3.94 8.09 7.88
N TYR A 143 -3.12 7.06 7.86
CA TYR A 143 -3.54 5.66 7.82
C TYR A 143 -3.41 5.06 9.21
N ILE A 144 -4.46 4.37 9.65
CA ILE A 144 -4.46 3.65 10.93
C ILE A 144 -4.92 2.23 10.63
N LYS A 145 -4.12 1.26 11.01
CA LYS A 145 -4.41 -0.16 10.83
C LYS A 145 -4.32 -0.90 12.17
N PRO A 146 -5.32 -1.73 12.51
CA PRO A 146 -5.22 -2.59 13.68
C PRO A 146 -4.18 -3.68 13.45
N ILE A 147 -3.42 -3.99 14.50
CA ILE A 147 -2.48 -5.10 14.55
C ILE A 147 -2.84 -6.04 15.72
N VAL A 148 -2.08 -7.12 15.91
CA VAL A 148 -2.29 -8.03 17.05
C VAL A 148 -2.19 -7.31 18.40
N ASN A 149 -2.67 -7.94 19.46
CA ASN A 149 -2.62 -7.45 20.85
C ASN A 149 -3.43 -6.15 21.10
N ASN A 150 -4.52 -5.92 20.33
CA ASN A 150 -5.36 -4.72 20.43
C ASN A 150 -4.58 -3.40 20.30
N ARG A 151 -3.53 -3.41 19.49
CA ARG A 151 -2.75 -2.23 19.15
C ARG A 151 -3.05 -1.76 17.73
N TYR A 152 -2.57 -0.57 17.43
CA TYR A 152 -2.68 0.01 16.08
C TYR A 152 -1.33 0.51 15.63
N VAL A 153 -1.13 0.53 14.33
CA VAL A 153 -0.02 1.21 13.68
C VAL A 153 -0.58 2.30 12.78
N ALA A 154 0.09 3.45 12.77
CA ALA A 154 -0.33 4.59 11.98
C ALA A 154 0.83 5.19 11.18
N THR A 155 0.52 5.74 10.00
CA THR A 155 1.36 6.72 9.31
C THR A 155 0.81 8.11 9.57
N GLY A 156 1.63 9.14 9.39
CA GLY A 156 1.20 10.51 9.61
C GLY A 156 2.30 11.52 9.32
N ILE A 157 2.12 12.76 9.82
CA ILE A 157 3.10 13.82 9.71
C ILE A 157 3.92 13.85 11.01
N TYR A 158 4.81 12.89 11.16
CA TYR A 158 5.71 12.79 12.31
C TYR A 158 7.09 13.33 11.94
N ASP A 159 7.80 13.91 12.93
CA ASP A 159 9.12 14.48 12.67
C ASP A 159 10.21 13.42 12.56
N ASP A 160 10.16 12.39 13.42
CA ASP A 160 11.27 11.46 13.62
C ASP A 160 11.04 10.06 13.03
N CYS A 161 9.81 9.69 12.62
CA CYS A 161 9.49 8.33 12.19
C CYS A 161 8.42 8.29 11.10
N HIS A 162 8.37 7.22 10.32
CA HIS A 162 7.30 7.05 9.33
C HIS A 162 6.14 6.17 9.84
N LEU A 163 6.33 5.40 10.91
CA LEU A 163 5.29 4.64 11.58
C LEU A 163 5.21 5.00 13.06
N MET A 164 4.00 5.06 13.59
CA MET A 164 3.70 5.25 15.01
C MET A 164 2.89 4.06 15.54
N LEU A 165 3.41 3.39 16.56
CA LEU A 165 2.68 2.37 17.31
C LEU A 165 1.75 3.06 18.30
N LEU A 166 0.49 2.63 18.34
CA LEU A 166 -0.55 3.16 19.23
C LEU A 166 -1.08 2.04 20.14
N ASP A 167 -1.50 2.40 21.34
CA ASP A 167 -2.21 1.49 22.24
C ASP A 167 -3.68 1.29 21.81
N GLU A 168 -4.43 0.54 22.58
CA GLU A 168 -5.86 0.25 22.39
C GLU A 168 -6.77 1.49 22.44
N LYS A 169 -6.28 2.61 22.98
CA LYS A 169 -6.99 3.90 23.07
C LYS A 169 -6.53 4.90 22.03
N GLY A 170 -5.54 4.52 21.21
CA GLY A 170 -4.93 5.40 20.21
C GLY A 170 -3.83 6.31 20.77
N THR A 171 -3.31 6.05 21.98
CA THR A 171 -2.21 6.80 22.55
C THR A 171 -0.90 6.39 21.87
N PRO A 172 -0.07 7.35 21.39
CA PRO A 172 1.24 7.03 20.84
C PRO A 172 2.15 6.34 21.87
N LEU A 173 2.73 5.22 21.49
CA LEU A 173 3.67 4.43 22.30
C LEU A 173 5.11 4.61 21.82
N LYS A 174 5.36 4.42 20.52
CA LYS A 174 6.71 4.39 19.97
C LYS A 174 6.71 4.65 18.47
N GLY A 175 7.67 5.44 17.97
CA GLY A 175 7.94 5.63 16.55
C GLY A 175 8.87 4.57 15.99
N PHE A 176 8.69 4.21 14.72
CA PHE A 176 9.51 3.27 13.97
C PHE A 176 9.86 3.81 12.59
N GLY A 177 11.06 3.48 12.14
CA GLY A 177 11.59 3.86 10.84
C GLY A 177 11.88 5.36 10.74
N GLU A 178 13.10 5.71 10.39
CA GLU A 178 13.47 7.08 10.05
C GLU A 178 12.94 7.44 8.67
N TRP A 179 12.50 8.69 8.47
CA TRP A 179 12.17 9.18 7.13
C TRP A 179 13.38 9.10 6.22
N PRO A 180 13.25 8.58 4.99
CA PRO A 180 14.37 8.44 4.07
C PRO A 180 14.97 9.80 3.70
N TYR A 181 16.25 9.78 3.33
CA TYR A 181 16.98 10.90 2.77
C TYR A 181 18.06 10.40 1.82
N GLN A 182 18.23 11.07 0.69
CA GLN A 182 19.20 10.71 -0.33
C GLN A 182 20.63 11.10 0.07
N ASP A 183 20.78 12.25 0.74
CA ASP A 183 22.07 12.84 1.09
C ASP A 183 22.01 13.69 2.37
N GLU A 184 23.17 14.20 2.80
CA GLU A 184 23.30 15.05 3.99
C GLU A 184 22.60 16.42 3.89
N GLN A 185 22.23 16.87 2.68
CA GLN A 185 21.42 18.08 2.51
C GLN A 185 19.95 17.79 2.77
N GLU A 186 19.42 16.73 2.18
CA GLU A 186 18.06 16.28 2.43
C GLU A 186 17.84 15.85 3.90
N LYS A 187 18.86 15.27 4.54
CA LYS A 187 18.81 14.94 5.98
C LYS A 187 18.54 16.15 6.88
N LYS A 188 18.92 17.35 6.45
CA LYS A 188 18.67 18.61 7.18
C LYS A 188 17.26 19.17 6.95
N VAL A 189 16.52 18.65 5.98
CA VAL A 189 15.12 19.01 5.75
C VAL A 189 14.31 18.56 6.97
N PRO A 190 13.42 19.42 7.53
CA PRO A 190 12.58 19.03 8.66
C PRO A 190 11.86 17.70 8.41
N GLY A 191 11.82 16.84 9.42
CA GLY A 191 11.17 15.53 9.32
C GLY A 191 9.70 15.63 8.92
N THR A 192 8.97 16.62 9.40
CA THR A 192 7.59 16.90 8.98
C THR A 192 7.46 17.27 7.50
N THR A 193 8.47 17.87 6.87
CA THR A 193 8.50 18.09 5.42
C THR A 193 8.75 16.78 4.70
N ARG A 194 9.77 16.01 5.12
CA ARG A 194 10.01 14.65 4.57
C ARG A 194 8.80 13.74 4.75
N ALA A 195 8.11 13.82 5.91
CA ALA A 195 6.86 13.11 6.15
C ALA A 195 5.78 13.39 5.10
N ARG A 196 5.60 14.65 4.68
CA ARG A 196 4.64 15.00 3.62
C ARG A 196 5.07 14.48 2.26
N VAL A 197 6.37 14.51 1.99
CA VAL A 197 6.95 14.06 0.71
C VAL A 197 6.86 12.53 0.57
N TYR A 198 7.27 11.79 1.58
CA TYR A 198 7.37 10.33 1.54
C TYR A 198 6.11 9.61 2.04
N GLN A 199 4.93 10.22 1.83
CA GLN A 199 3.67 9.53 2.11
C GLN A 199 3.46 8.34 1.15
N GLY A 200 2.68 7.36 1.63
CA GLY A 200 2.38 6.15 0.89
C GLY A 200 1.26 5.35 1.53
N LYS A 201 1.06 4.14 1.07
CA LYS A 201 0.08 3.19 1.59
C LYS A 201 0.68 2.40 2.75
N LEU A 202 -0.09 2.27 3.82
CA LEU A 202 0.18 1.34 4.92
C LEU A 202 -0.81 0.20 4.85
N GLU A 203 -0.31 -1.03 4.68
CA GLU A 203 -1.13 -2.22 4.65
C GLU A 203 -0.65 -3.26 5.66
N VAL A 204 -1.60 -4.05 6.17
CA VAL A 204 -1.33 -5.13 7.13
C VAL A 204 -1.80 -6.47 6.57
N SER A 205 -1.13 -7.57 6.96
CA SER A 205 -1.61 -8.92 6.64
C SER A 205 -3.00 -9.17 7.24
N PRO A 206 -3.83 -10.06 6.68
CA PRO A 206 -5.09 -10.46 7.29
C PRO A 206 -4.94 -10.97 8.74
N SER A 207 -3.84 -11.66 9.07
CA SER A 207 -3.48 -12.08 10.43
C SER A 207 -3.03 -10.93 11.34
N LYS A 208 -2.76 -9.73 10.79
CA LYS A 208 -2.34 -8.51 11.51
C LYS A 208 -0.99 -8.62 12.22
N ASP A 209 -0.16 -9.56 11.81
CA ASP A 209 1.17 -9.83 12.37
C ASP A 209 2.32 -9.35 11.47
N LYS A 210 2.00 -8.85 10.27
CA LYS A 210 2.94 -8.29 9.29
C LYS A 210 2.36 -7.01 8.71
N LEU A 211 3.22 -6.08 8.32
CA LEU A 211 2.80 -4.86 7.65
C LEU A 211 3.83 -4.39 6.63
N VAL A 212 3.37 -3.63 5.67
CA VAL A 212 4.19 -2.96 4.67
C VAL A 212 3.84 -1.48 4.59
N PHE A 213 4.86 -0.64 4.48
CA PHE A 213 4.71 0.77 4.12
C PHE A 213 5.31 0.96 2.73
N ALA A 214 4.45 1.33 1.77
CA ALA A 214 4.79 1.51 0.36
C ALA A 214 4.74 2.99 -0.01
N VAL A 215 5.90 3.59 -0.29
CA VAL A 215 6.02 5.03 -0.55
C VAL A 215 5.62 5.35 -2.00
N THR A 216 4.78 6.37 -2.19
CA THR A 216 4.31 6.75 -3.53
C THR A 216 5.32 7.58 -4.31
N SER A 217 6.01 8.52 -3.67
CA SER A 217 6.93 9.46 -4.32
C SER A 217 8.34 8.93 -4.52
N GLY A 218 8.67 7.81 -3.87
CA GLY A 218 9.94 7.10 -4.01
C GLY A 218 9.70 5.62 -4.31
N ASP A 219 10.65 4.96 -4.98
CA ASP A 219 10.60 3.50 -5.14
C ASP A 219 11.10 2.83 -3.87
N MET A 220 10.24 2.85 -2.84
CA MET A 220 10.58 2.41 -1.49
C MET A 220 9.49 1.56 -0.87
N LEU A 221 9.91 0.47 -0.22
CA LEU A 221 9.06 -0.46 0.53
C LEU A 221 9.74 -0.82 1.85
N TYR A 222 8.98 -0.80 2.94
CA TYR A 222 9.44 -1.20 4.27
C TYR A 222 8.53 -2.31 4.78
N PHE A 223 9.10 -3.50 5.04
CA PHE A 223 8.39 -4.69 5.52
C PHE A 223 8.69 -4.88 7.00
N TYR A 224 7.65 -5.02 7.80
CA TYR A 224 7.75 -5.22 9.24
C TYR A 224 7.01 -6.46 9.68
N ARG A 225 7.48 -7.06 10.78
CA ARG A 225 6.79 -8.07 11.56
C ARG A 225 6.34 -7.47 12.88
N VAL A 226 5.16 -7.87 13.34
CA VAL A 226 4.69 -7.55 14.69
C VAL A 226 5.17 -8.63 15.63
N LEU A 227 5.95 -8.26 16.64
CA LEU A 227 6.49 -9.16 17.64
C LEU A 227 5.41 -9.59 18.65
N PRO A 228 5.61 -10.68 19.41
CA PRO A 228 4.64 -11.16 20.39
C PRO A 228 4.25 -10.14 21.48
N ASP A 229 5.14 -9.21 21.81
CA ASP A 229 4.89 -8.09 22.73
C ASP A 229 4.18 -6.91 22.05
N GLY A 230 3.92 -7.00 20.74
CA GLY A 230 3.28 -5.99 19.91
C GLY A 230 4.21 -4.89 19.43
N ASP A 231 5.53 -5.02 19.62
CA ASP A 231 6.53 -4.12 19.02
C ASP A 231 6.73 -4.46 17.52
N LEU A 232 7.39 -3.58 16.76
CA LEU A 232 7.64 -3.77 15.33
C LEU A 232 9.13 -4.09 15.08
N GLU A 233 9.37 -5.10 14.25
CA GLU A 233 10.69 -5.45 13.74
C GLU A 233 10.75 -5.19 12.23
N LEU A 234 11.73 -4.39 11.78
CA LEU A 234 11.98 -4.21 10.35
C LEU A 234 12.60 -5.49 9.79
N VAL A 235 11.86 -6.20 8.94
CA VAL A 235 12.30 -7.44 8.26
C VAL A 235 13.19 -7.09 7.08
N SER A 236 12.74 -6.20 6.21
CA SER A 236 13.52 -5.73 5.06
C SER A 236 13.06 -4.36 4.60
N LYS A 237 13.94 -3.68 3.88
CA LYS A 237 13.63 -2.44 3.18
C LYS A 237 14.17 -2.42 1.76
N LYS A 238 13.47 -1.73 0.88
CA LYS A 238 13.90 -1.40 -0.47
C LYS A 238 13.87 0.11 -0.62
N GLU A 239 14.97 0.70 -1.03
CA GLU A 239 15.13 2.14 -1.27
C GLU A 239 15.84 2.28 -2.63
N ASN A 240 15.10 2.01 -3.74
CA ASN A 240 15.67 1.98 -5.08
C ASN A 240 15.76 3.38 -5.68
N ALA A 241 14.80 4.28 -5.37
CA ALA A 241 14.79 5.66 -5.83
C ALA A 241 14.18 6.59 -4.78
N TYR A 242 14.80 7.74 -4.58
CA TYR A 242 14.35 8.79 -3.66
C TYR A 242 13.39 9.75 -4.37
N ALA A 243 12.55 10.45 -3.58
CA ALA A 243 11.63 11.45 -4.09
C ALA A 243 12.39 12.67 -4.66
N HIS A 244 11.86 13.23 -5.75
CA HIS A 244 12.39 14.47 -6.32
C HIS A 244 11.46 15.64 -5.97
N TYR A 245 11.93 16.52 -5.09
CA TYR A 245 11.13 17.62 -4.57
C TYR A 245 11.98 18.84 -4.19
N ASP A 246 11.36 19.98 -4.03
CA ASP A 246 11.99 21.18 -3.51
C ASP A 246 12.17 21.10 -1.99
N HIS A 247 13.40 21.12 -1.51
CA HIS A 247 13.72 20.94 -0.08
C HIS A 247 13.19 22.07 0.82
N SER A 248 12.89 23.24 0.28
CA SER A 248 12.40 24.38 1.06
C SER A 248 10.89 24.35 1.27
N SER A 249 10.14 23.87 0.27
CA SER A 249 8.68 23.84 0.29
C SER A 249 8.07 22.46 0.47
N GLY A 250 8.84 21.39 0.19
CA GLY A 250 8.33 20.02 0.11
C GLY A 250 7.51 19.74 -1.15
N ALA A 251 7.46 20.68 -2.11
CA ALA A 251 6.69 20.50 -3.34
C ALA A 251 7.39 19.53 -4.30
N HIS A 252 6.68 18.48 -4.75
CA HIS A 252 7.18 17.56 -5.75
C HIS A 252 7.39 18.26 -7.10
N TYR A 253 8.50 17.95 -7.77
CA TYR A 253 8.67 18.39 -9.15
C TYR A 253 7.71 17.63 -10.06
N GLY A 254 7.11 18.32 -11.02
CA GLY A 254 6.19 17.69 -11.98
C GLY A 254 6.83 16.58 -12.82
N THR A 255 8.17 16.54 -12.89
CA THR A 255 8.97 15.49 -13.54
C THR A 255 9.24 14.30 -12.63
N ALA A 256 8.97 14.40 -11.32
CA ALA A 256 9.17 13.31 -10.37
C ALA A 256 8.20 12.15 -10.67
N PRO A 257 8.69 10.89 -10.78
CA PRO A 257 7.81 9.75 -10.99
C PRO A 257 7.08 9.41 -9.70
N HIS A 258 5.86 8.88 -9.85
CA HIS A 258 5.14 8.17 -8.80
C HIS A 258 5.41 6.68 -8.93
N HIS A 259 5.60 5.98 -7.82
CA HIS A 259 6.01 4.58 -7.81
C HIS A 259 4.88 3.66 -7.32
N HIS A 260 4.77 3.43 -6.02
CA HIS A 260 3.74 2.55 -5.45
C HIS A 260 2.46 3.36 -5.19
N ILE A 261 1.63 3.49 -6.23
CA ILE A 261 0.43 4.35 -6.19
C ILE A 261 -0.74 3.70 -5.44
N ASP A 262 -0.73 2.37 -5.31
CA ASP A 262 -1.65 1.61 -4.48
C ASP A 262 -0.98 0.33 -3.98
N ALA A 263 -1.52 -0.25 -2.89
CA ALA A 263 -1.04 -1.50 -2.32
C ALA A 263 -2.18 -2.24 -1.63
N CYS A 264 -2.12 -3.58 -1.67
CA CYS A 264 -2.97 -4.47 -0.88
C CYS A 264 -2.21 -5.75 -0.51
N THR A 265 -2.74 -6.51 0.43
CA THR A 265 -2.04 -7.65 1.01
C THR A 265 -2.92 -8.88 1.14
N THR A 266 -2.27 -10.05 1.12
CA THR A 266 -2.82 -11.33 1.54
C THR A 266 -1.93 -11.94 2.62
N GLU A 267 -2.24 -13.14 3.10
CA GLU A 267 -1.35 -13.83 4.05
C GLU A 267 0.02 -14.15 3.43
N ASP A 268 0.06 -14.37 2.12
CA ASP A 268 1.26 -14.83 1.42
C ASP A 268 2.04 -13.69 0.77
N TYR A 269 1.34 -12.62 0.28
CA TYR A 269 1.94 -11.65 -0.60
C TYR A 269 1.53 -10.20 -0.33
N VAL A 270 2.41 -9.30 -0.77
CA VAL A 270 2.19 -7.87 -0.90
C VAL A 270 2.12 -7.52 -2.38
N TYR A 271 1.01 -6.92 -2.80
CA TYR A 271 0.78 -6.44 -4.17
C TYR A 271 0.90 -4.93 -4.18
N THR A 272 1.72 -4.38 -5.08
CA THR A 272 1.84 -2.92 -5.25
C THR A 272 1.57 -2.54 -6.69
N LEU A 273 0.67 -1.59 -6.91
CA LEU A 273 0.43 -1.00 -8.22
C LEU A 273 1.55 -0.01 -8.52
N TYR A 274 2.43 -0.36 -9.47
CA TYR A 274 3.64 0.39 -9.76
C TYR A 274 3.48 1.25 -11.01
N SER A 275 3.59 2.57 -10.87
CA SER A 275 3.39 3.49 -12.00
C SER A 275 4.69 3.81 -12.75
N GLY A 276 5.70 4.37 -12.09
CA GLY A 276 6.91 4.89 -12.72
C GLY A 276 6.67 6.13 -13.60
N ARG A 277 5.47 6.72 -13.59
CA ARG A 277 5.05 7.83 -14.46
C ARG A 277 5.10 9.16 -13.72
N SER A 278 5.42 10.25 -14.44
CA SER A 278 5.44 11.62 -13.91
C SER A 278 4.20 12.42 -14.33
N LEU A 279 3.83 13.41 -13.49
CA LEU A 279 2.70 14.31 -13.78
C LEU A 279 2.93 15.12 -15.05
N LYS A 280 4.18 15.56 -15.30
CA LYS A 280 4.53 16.39 -16.47
C LYS A 280 4.33 15.64 -17.78
N GLU A 281 4.63 14.34 -17.82
CA GLU A 281 4.56 13.55 -19.06
C GLU A 281 3.22 12.88 -19.27
N HIS A 282 2.53 12.49 -18.19
CA HIS A 282 1.34 11.64 -18.26
C HIS A 282 0.08 12.31 -17.70
N GLY A 283 0.17 13.55 -17.15
CA GLY A 283 -0.96 14.17 -16.45
C GLY A 283 -1.44 13.28 -15.31
N LEU A 284 -2.75 13.27 -15.04
CA LEU A 284 -3.34 12.46 -13.96
C LEU A 284 -3.20 10.94 -14.17
N LYS A 285 -2.82 10.48 -15.36
CA LYS A 285 -2.51 9.05 -15.60
C LYS A 285 -1.25 8.58 -14.87
N CYS A 286 -0.46 9.47 -14.25
CA CYS A 286 0.62 9.07 -13.35
C CYS A 286 0.12 8.34 -12.10
N PHE A 287 -1.18 8.49 -11.75
CA PHE A 287 -1.87 7.76 -10.67
C PHE A 287 -2.65 6.53 -11.19
N GLN A 288 -2.28 6.03 -12.35
CA GLN A 288 -2.80 4.79 -12.94
C GLN A 288 -1.64 3.94 -13.44
N SER A 289 -1.82 2.62 -13.45
CA SER A 289 -0.83 1.70 -13.99
C SER A 289 -1.46 0.38 -14.43
N ASN A 290 -0.78 -0.29 -15.33
CA ASN A 290 -1.07 -1.67 -15.73
C ASN A 290 0.02 -2.65 -15.25
N LEU A 291 0.87 -2.26 -14.29
CA LEU A 291 1.93 -3.09 -13.75
C LEU A 291 1.77 -3.27 -12.24
N ILE A 292 1.67 -4.52 -11.80
CA ILE A 292 1.65 -4.88 -10.38
C ILE A 292 2.93 -5.64 -10.06
N HIS A 293 3.64 -5.20 -9.03
CA HIS A 293 4.73 -5.94 -8.42
C HIS A 293 4.19 -6.76 -7.25
N VAL A 294 4.56 -8.05 -7.19
CA VAL A 294 4.17 -8.97 -6.12
C VAL A 294 5.39 -9.39 -5.34
N TYR A 295 5.38 -9.09 -4.05
CA TYR A 295 6.47 -9.42 -3.12
C TYR A 295 6.00 -10.45 -2.10
N ASP A 296 6.93 -11.28 -1.61
CA ASP A 296 6.72 -11.99 -0.34
C ASP A 296 6.91 -11.04 0.85
N TRP A 297 6.64 -11.52 2.05
CA TRP A 297 6.76 -10.71 3.27
C TRP A 297 8.22 -10.49 3.73
N GLU A 298 9.18 -11.16 3.11
CA GLU A 298 10.62 -10.90 3.23
C GLU A 298 11.10 -9.80 2.27
N GLY A 299 10.18 -9.30 1.43
CA GLY A 299 10.43 -8.24 0.46
C GLY A 299 11.09 -8.73 -0.83
N LYS A 300 11.15 -10.04 -1.11
CA LYS A 300 11.62 -10.56 -2.40
C LYS A 300 10.53 -10.32 -3.45
N LEU A 301 10.89 -9.73 -4.60
CA LEU A 301 10.00 -9.63 -5.75
C LEU A 301 9.79 -11.03 -6.35
N VAL A 302 8.58 -11.57 -6.22
CA VAL A 302 8.23 -12.94 -6.64
C VAL A 302 7.80 -12.99 -8.09
N LYS A 303 6.94 -12.07 -8.50
CA LYS A 303 6.43 -11.96 -9.88
C LYS A 303 5.99 -10.54 -10.20
N LYS A 304 5.78 -10.27 -11.48
CA LYS A 304 5.14 -9.06 -12.00
C LYS A 304 3.87 -9.47 -12.75
N LEU A 305 2.80 -8.71 -12.56
CA LEU A 305 1.55 -8.91 -13.30
C LEU A 305 1.40 -7.75 -14.26
N GLN A 306 1.28 -8.07 -15.55
CA GLN A 306 1.04 -7.10 -16.61
C GLN A 306 -0.44 -7.15 -16.97
N LEU A 307 -1.18 -6.11 -16.57
CA LEU A 307 -2.59 -5.95 -16.92
C LEU A 307 -2.72 -5.44 -18.35
N ASP A 308 -3.83 -5.75 -19.00
CA ASP A 308 -4.13 -5.27 -20.37
C ASP A 308 -4.73 -3.85 -20.39
N ILE A 309 -5.08 -3.29 -19.23
CA ILE A 309 -5.54 -1.92 -19.04
C ILE A 309 -4.88 -1.27 -17.82
N ASP A 310 -4.86 0.08 -17.80
CA ASP A 310 -4.48 0.84 -16.60
C ASP A 310 -5.60 0.81 -15.56
N VAL A 311 -5.22 0.61 -14.28
CA VAL A 311 -6.13 0.71 -13.13
C VAL A 311 -5.60 1.71 -12.12
N LYS A 312 -6.47 2.23 -11.24
CA LYS A 312 -6.10 3.25 -10.24
C LYS A 312 -6.19 2.78 -8.80
N GLN A 313 -7.02 1.77 -8.52
CA GLN A 313 -7.16 1.13 -7.22
C GLN A 313 -7.35 -0.36 -7.43
N MET A 314 -6.87 -1.18 -6.49
CA MET A 314 -6.98 -2.63 -6.57
C MET A 314 -7.16 -3.27 -5.19
N ALA A 315 -7.78 -4.43 -5.17
CA ALA A 315 -7.83 -5.31 -4.00
C ALA A 315 -7.79 -6.77 -4.46
N VAL A 316 -7.09 -7.62 -3.70
CA VAL A 316 -6.86 -9.03 -4.03
C VAL A 316 -7.64 -9.91 -3.06
N THR A 317 -8.26 -11.00 -3.57
CA THR A 317 -8.93 -11.99 -2.72
C THR A 317 -7.92 -12.74 -1.84
N LYS A 318 -8.36 -13.19 -0.65
CA LYS A 318 -7.49 -13.87 0.33
C LYS A 318 -6.81 -15.13 -0.22
N ASP A 319 -7.46 -15.79 -1.17
CA ASP A 319 -6.95 -17.01 -1.82
C ASP A 319 -5.97 -16.73 -2.97
N ASN A 320 -5.64 -15.46 -3.23
CA ASN A 320 -4.76 -15.00 -4.32
C ASN A 320 -5.26 -15.40 -5.73
N ARG A 321 -6.58 -15.48 -5.96
CA ARG A 321 -7.12 -15.89 -7.26
C ARG A 321 -7.66 -14.76 -8.10
N LYS A 322 -8.11 -13.66 -7.49
CA LYS A 322 -8.72 -12.54 -8.20
C LYS A 322 -8.18 -11.21 -7.74
N ILE A 323 -8.02 -10.30 -8.70
CA ILE A 323 -7.79 -8.88 -8.45
C ILE A 323 -9.05 -8.14 -8.89
N TYR A 324 -9.72 -7.48 -7.98
CA TYR A 324 -10.72 -6.47 -8.28
C TYR A 324 -10.03 -5.12 -8.44
N ALA A 325 -10.42 -4.35 -9.43
CA ALA A 325 -9.79 -3.05 -9.66
C ALA A 325 -10.78 -2.03 -10.23
N ILE A 326 -10.44 -0.74 -10.04
CA ILE A 326 -11.15 0.37 -10.68
C ILE A 326 -10.30 0.86 -11.85
N ALA A 327 -10.90 0.87 -13.04
CA ALA A 327 -10.32 1.41 -14.28
C ALA A 327 -11.17 2.54 -14.83
N ASP A 328 -10.61 3.39 -15.68
CA ASP A 328 -11.36 4.42 -16.43
C ASP A 328 -11.50 3.98 -17.91
N LEU A 329 -12.75 3.60 -18.35
CA LEU A 329 -13.06 3.05 -19.68
C LEU A 329 -14.33 3.69 -20.34
N PRO A 330 -14.40 4.96 -20.72
CA PRO A 330 -13.59 6.12 -20.30
C PRO A 330 -13.92 6.57 -18.87
N ASP A 331 -15.12 6.26 -18.36
CA ASP A 331 -15.59 6.53 -17.01
C ASP A 331 -15.20 5.38 -16.05
N PRO A 332 -15.22 5.60 -14.74
CA PRO A 332 -14.84 4.58 -13.77
C PRO A 332 -15.72 3.33 -13.85
N VAL A 333 -15.11 2.18 -13.96
CA VAL A 333 -15.74 0.85 -14.00
C VAL A 333 -15.07 -0.10 -13.02
N LEU A 334 -15.83 -1.07 -12.52
CA LEU A 334 -15.29 -2.17 -11.73
C LEU A 334 -14.91 -3.31 -12.68
N VAL A 335 -13.65 -3.72 -12.61
CA VAL A 335 -13.11 -4.85 -13.37
C VAL A 335 -12.55 -5.92 -12.46
N VAL A 336 -12.41 -7.14 -12.99
CA VAL A 336 -11.74 -8.26 -12.33
C VAL A 336 -10.71 -8.89 -13.26
N PHE A 337 -9.61 -9.37 -12.66
CA PHE A 337 -8.58 -10.19 -13.31
C PHE A 337 -8.47 -11.51 -12.57
N GLU A 338 -8.38 -12.62 -13.30
CA GLU A 338 -8.08 -13.95 -12.74
C GLU A 338 -6.54 -14.15 -12.67
N LEU A 339 -6.03 -14.57 -11.47
CA LEU A 339 -4.59 -14.78 -11.19
C LEU A 339 -4.12 -16.21 -11.49
#